data_cb8549ec9d3a16d051c85c5d2a661468
#
_entry.id   cb8549ec9d3a16d051c85c5d2a661468
#
_cell.length_a   1.000
_cell.length_b   1.000
_cell.length_c   1.000
_cell.angle_alpha   90.00
_cell.angle_beta   90.00
_cell.angle_gamma   90.00
#
_symmetry.space_group_name_H-M   'P 1'
#
loop_
_entity.id
_entity.type
_entity.pdbx_description
1 polymer ?
#
loop_
_entity_poly.entity_id
_entity_poly.type
_entity_poly.pdbx_seq_one_letter_code
_entity_poly.pdbx_strand_id
1 'polypeptide(L)'
;MTIKVGINGFGRIGRFVFRAACERNDIEVVAINDLLDPEYMAYMLKYDSTHGRFKGTVAVEGGQLIVNGKAIRVTAERDPAALKWDEAGVDVVAEATGLFLTDDTARKHIQAGAKKVVLTGPSKDDTPMFVMGVNHAAYAGQDVVSNASCTTNCLAPLAKVINDKFGIVEGLMTTVHATTATQKTVDGPSAKDWRGGRGASQNIIPSSTGAAKAVGKVIPELNGKLTGMAFRVPTPDVSVVDLTVRLEKSASYADICAAIKAAAEGELKGILAYTEDEVVSNDFVGEVCTSVFDAKAGIALNDNFVKLVSWYDNEIGYSNKVLDLIAHISK
;
A
#
# COMPACT_ATOMS: atom_id res chain seq x y z
N MET A 1 -6.23 18.09 -16.97
CA MET A 1 -5.72 17.08 -17.92
C MET A 1 -5.70 15.74 -17.23
N THR A 2 -6.00 14.65 -17.94
CA THR A 2 -5.91 13.29 -17.38
C THR A 2 -4.44 12.86 -17.29
N ILE A 3 -4.03 12.34 -16.15
CA ILE A 3 -2.66 11.88 -15.90
C ILE A 3 -2.48 10.51 -16.56
N LYS A 4 -1.52 10.38 -17.44
CA LYS A 4 -1.21 9.13 -18.13
C LYS A 4 -0.22 8.30 -17.31
N VAL A 5 -0.62 7.11 -16.93
CA VAL A 5 0.14 6.21 -16.05
C VAL A 5 0.64 5.01 -16.83
N GLY A 6 1.92 4.68 -16.64
CA GLY A 6 2.50 3.40 -16.96
C GLY A 6 2.60 2.52 -15.72
N ILE A 7 2.37 1.22 -15.86
CA ILE A 7 2.55 0.25 -14.77
C ILE A 7 3.69 -0.69 -15.13
N ASN A 8 4.71 -0.75 -14.27
CA ASN A 8 5.77 -1.76 -14.39
C ASN A 8 5.55 -2.87 -13.38
N GLY A 9 5.21 -4.08 -13.85
CA GLY A 9 4.80 -5.21 -13.04
C GLY A 9 3.28 -5.32 -12.88
N PHE A 10 2.71 -6.38 -13.45
CA PHE A 10 1.25 -6.63 -13.44
C PHE A 10 0.89 -7.76 -12.46
N GLY A 11 1.62 -7.82 -11.34
CA GLY A 11 1.31 -8.64 -10.17
C GLY A 11 0.04 -8.15 -9.46
N ARG A 12 -0.17 -8.57 -8.21
CA ARG A 12 -1.38 -8.17 -7.46
C ARG A 12 -1.52 -6.64 -7.40
N ILE A 13 -0.51 -5.94 -6.89
CA ILE A 13 -0.61 -4.48 -6.73
C ILE A 13 -0.76 -3.77 -8.08
N GLY A 14 0.04 -4.11 -9.11
CA GLY A 14 -0.10 -3.51 -10.44
C GLY A 14 -1.51 -3.70 -11.02
N ARG A 15 -2.12 -4.89 -10.86
CA ARG A 15 -3.50 -5.14 -11.31
C ARG A 15 -4.54 -4.35 -10.51
N PHE A 16 -4.36 -4.18 -9.20
CA PHE A 16 -5.32 -3.39 -8.40
C PHE A 16 -5.16 -1.89 -8.60
N VAL A 17 -3.94 -1.40 -8.80
CA VAL A 17 -3.71 -0.02 -9.29
C VAL A 17 -4.44 0.19 -10.62
N PHE A 18 -4.35 -0.78 -11.54
CA PHE A 18 -5.07 -0.73 -12.81
C PHE A 18 -6.59 -0.73 -12.63
N ARG A 19 -7.14 -1.68 -11.84
CA ARG A 19 -8.59 -1.75 -11.58
C ARG A 19 -9.12 -0.49 -10.94
N ALA A 20 -8.41 0.05 -9.93
CA ALA A 20 -8.79 1.30 -9.27
C ALA A 20 -8.70 2.51 -10.22
N ALA A 21 -7.70 2.55 -11.11
CA ALA A 21 -7.60 3.60 -12.13
C ALA A 21 -8.79 3.59 -13.10
N CYS A 22 -9.35 2.42 -13.42
CA CYS A 22 -10.55 2.32 -14.27
C CYS A 22 -11.82 2.94 -13.66
N GLU A 23 -11.84 3.15 -12.35
CA GLU A 23 -12.95 3.80 -11.63
C GLU A 23 -12.73 5.31 -11.45
N ARG A 24 -11.63 5.86 -12.00
CA ARG A 24 -11.25 7.29 -11.89
C ARG A 24 -11.37 8.00 -13.23
N ASN A 25 -11.54 9.32 -13.16
CA ASN A 25 -11.61 10.18 -14.35
C ASN A 25 -10.37 11.07 -14.51
N ASP A 26 -9.53 11.15 -13.50
CA ASP A 26 -8.32 11.99 -13.47
C ASP A 26 -7.04 11.23 -13.87
N ILE A 27 -7.10 9.89 -13.93
CA ILE A 27 -5.98 9.00 -14.26
C ILE A 27 -6.38 8.03 -15.37
N GLU A 28 -5.45 7.79 -16.29
CA GLU A 28 -5.59 6.79 -17.36
C GLU A 28 -4.33 5.95 -17.46
N VAL A 29 -4.47 4.63 -17.34
CA VAL A 29 -3.36 3.70 -17.61
C VAL A 29 -3.26 3.48 -19.11
N VAL A 30 -2.12 3.84 -19.69
CA VAL A 30 -1.88 3.80 -21.15
C VAL A 30 -0.87 2.71 -21.56
N ALA A 31 -0.07 2.23 -20.62
CA ALA A 31 0.94 1.20 -20.88
C ALA A 31 1.18 0.32 -19.65
N ILE A 32 1.47 -0.95 -19.90
CA ILE A 32 1.82 -1.94 -18.90
C ILE A 32 3.05 -2.71 -19.39
N ASN A 33 4.01 -2.93 -18.50
CA ASN A 33 5.11 -3.85 -18.71
C ASN A 33 5.04 -5.02 -17.76
N ASP A 34 5.06 -6.23 -18.29
CA ASP A 34 5.22 -7.47 -17.52
C ASP A 34 5.83 -8.55 -18.44
N LEU A 35 6.46 -9.57 -17.85
CA LEU A 35 7.09 -10.65 -18.64
C LEU A 35 6.10 -11.75 -19.05
N LEU A 36 4.82 -11.60 -18.71
CA LEU A 36 3.74 -12.49 -19.09
C LEU A 36 3.21 -12.12 -20.48
N ASP A 37 2.62 -13.11 -21.16
CA ASP A 37 1.91 -12.83 -22.41
C ASP A 37 0.59 -12.07 -22.18
N PRO A 38 0.13 -11.27 -23.17
CA PRO A 38 -1.05 -10.45 -23.05
C PRO A 38 -2.34 -11.23 -22.75
N GLU A 39 -2.48 -12.45 -23.29
CA GLU A 39 -3.64 -13.32 -23.09
C GLU A 39 -3.75 -13.73 -21.61
N TYR A 40 -2.61 -14.11 -21.01
CA TYR A 40 -2.58 -14.45 -19.59
C TYR A 40 -2.79 -13.23 -18.69
N MET A 41 -2.23 -12.07 -19.06
CA MET A 41 -2.50 -10.81 -18.37
C MET A 41 -4.00 -10.45 -18.40
N ALA A 42 -4.65 -10.63 -19.56
CA ALA A 42 -6.09 -10.43 -19.71
C ALA A 42 -6.90 -11.39 -18.82
N TYR A 43 -6.50 -12.66 -18.77
CA TYR A 43 -7.13 -13.65 -17.89
C TYR A 43 -7.00 -13.24 -16.41
N MET A 44 -5.82 -12.87 -15.95
CA MET A 44 -5.60 -12.46 -14.57
C MET A 44 -6.28 -11.13 -14.23
N LEU A 45 -6.48 -10.24 -15.18
CA LEU A 45 -7.26 -9.02 -14.95
C LEU A 45 -8.75 -9.33 -14.80
N LYS A 46 -9.28 -10.27 -15.62
CA LYS A 46 -10.70 -10.67 -15.58
C LYS A 46 -11.09 -11.33 -14.27
N TYR A 47 -10.24 -12.21 -13.74
CA TYR A 47 -10.59 -13.11 -12.65
C TYR A 47 -9.65 -12.90 -11.46
N ASP A 48 -10.24 -12.73 -10.29
CA ASP A 48 -9.50 -12.68 -9.03
C ASP A 48 -10.28 -13.45 -7.96
N SER A 49 -9.57 -14.28 -7.20
CA SER A 49 -10.19 -15.16 -6.20
C SER A 49 -10.67 -14.40 -4.98
N THR A 50 -10.07 -13.26 -4.68
CA THR A 50 -10.40 -12.43 -3.50
C THR A 50 -11.39 -11.32 -3.85
N HIS A 51 -11.10 -10.56 -4.92
CA HIS A 51 -11.87 -9.37 -5.29
C HIS A 51 -12.84 -9.61 -6.45
N GLY A 52 -12.98 -10.87 -6.89
CA GLY A 52 -13.95 -11.24 -7.90
C GLY A 52 -13.62 -10.74 -9.32
N ARG A 53 -14.60 -10.81 -10.19
CA ARG A 53 -14.44 -10.44 -11.59
C ARG A 53 -14.23 -8.94 -11.77
N PHE A 54 -13.38 -8.57 -12.72
CA PHE A 54 -13.26 -7.19 -13.18
C PHE A 54 -14.60 -6.66 -13.72
N LYS A 55 -14.98 -5.48 -13.28
CA LYS A 55 -16.23 -4.80 -13.69
C LYS A 55 -16.02 -4.05 -15.01
N GLY A 56 -15.83 -4.76 -16.10
CA GLY A 56 -15.60 -4.17 -17.41
C GLY A 56 -15.30 -5.24 -18.47
N THR A 57 -14.97 -4.78 -19.67
CA THR A 57 -14.59 -5.63 -20.79
C THR A 57 -13.09 -5.74 -20.90
N VAL A 58 -12.57 -6.93 -21.19
CA VAL A 58 -11.14 -7.18 -21.43
C VAL A 58 -11.00 -8.09 -22.63
N ALA A 59 -10.22 -7.69 -23.60
CA ALA A 59 -9.86 -8.46 -24.80
C ALA A 59 -8.36 -8.31 -25.08
N VAL A 60 -7.85 -9.09 -26.00
CA VAL A 60 -6.49 -8.93 -26.56
C VAL A 60 -6.62 -8.81 -28.07
N GLU A 61 -6.01 -7.78 -28.66
CA GLU A 61 -6.00 -7.53 -30.10
C GLU A 61 -4.61 -7.03 -30.49
N GLY A 62 -3.98 -7.69 -31.46
CA GLY A 62 -2.64 -7.31 -31.95
C GLY A 62 -1.56 -7.27 -30.85
N GLY A 63 -1.66 -8.13 -29.82
CA GLY A 63 -0.70 -8.17 -28.73
C GLY A 63 -0.88 -7.05 -27.67
N GLN A 64 -1.95 -6.29 -27.77
CA GLN A 64 -2.33 -5.26 -26.79
C GLN A 64 -3.53 -5.68 -25.96
N LEU A 65 -3.61 -5.18 -24.72
CA LEU A 65 -4.82 -5.30 -23.92
C LEU A 65 -5.83 -4.24 -24.36
N ILE A 66 -7.07 -4.68 -24.63
CA ILE A 66 -8.20 -3.79 -24.88
C ILE A 66 -9.10 -3.84 -23.66
N VAL A 67 -9.15 -2.77 -22.88
CA VAL A 67 -9.95 -2.70 -21.67
C VAL A 67 -10.97 -1.56 -21.79
N ASN A 68 -12.25 -1.89 -21.63
CA ASN A 68 -13.35 -0.93 -21.80
C ASN A 68 -13.29 -0.19 -23.16
N GLY A 69 -12.86 -0.90 -24.21
CA GLY A 69 -12.69 -0.35 -25.57
C GLY A 69 -11.44 0.50 -25.78
N LYS A 70 -10.56 0.65 -24.79
CA LYS A 70 -9.30 1.38 -24.90
C LYS A 70 -8.12 0.41 -25.07
N ALA A 71 -7.25 0.69 -26.02
CA ALA A 71 -6.02 -0.05 -26.23
C ALA A 71 -4.95 0.39 -25.22
N ILE A 72 -4.31 -0.58 -24.59
CA ILE A 72 -3.23 -0.38 -23.62
C ILE A 72 -1.99 -1.06 -24.17
N ARG A 73 -0.92 -0.29 -24.33
CA ARG A 73 0.36 -0.81 -24.80
C ARG A 73 0.89 -1.84 -23.80
N VAL A 74 1.25 -3.03 -24.29
CA VAL A 74 1.89 -4.08 -23.48
C VAL A 74 3.32 -4.26 -23.97
N THR A 75 4.27 -4.33 -23.03
CA THR A 75 5.68 -4.63 -23.27
C THR A 75 6.16 -5.75 -22.35
N ALA A 76 7.25 -6.43 -22.70
CA ALA A 76 7.85 -7.52 -21.93
C ALA A 76 9.36 -7.30 -21.74
N GLU A 77 9.71 -6.11 -21.26
CA GLU A 77 11.11 -5.69 -21.08
C GLU A 77 11.58 -5.91 -19.65
N ARG A 78 12.78 -6.46 -19.49
CA ARG A 78 13.42 -6.68 -18.19
C ARG A 78 14.12 -5.44 -17.65
N ASP A 79 14.72 -4.64 -18.55
CA ASP A 79 15.39 -3.40 -18.16
C ASP A 79 14.44 -2.22 -18.32
N PRO A 80 14.10 -1.51 -17.22
CA PRO A 80 13.21 -0.36 -17.29
C PRO A 80 13.69 0.74 -18.26
N ALA A 81 14.99 0.86 -18.50
CA ALA A 81 15.54 1.86 -19.42
C ALA A 81 15.12 1.64 -20.89
N ALA A 82 14.69 0.41 -21.25
CA ALA A 82 14.26 0.06 -22.60
C ALA A 82 12.74 0.24 -22.85
N LEU A 83 11.98 0.69 -21.86
CA LEU A 83 10.51 0.68 -21.88
C LEU A 83 9.87 1.75 -22.79
N LYS A 84 10.62 2.80 -23.14
CA LYS A 84 10.15 3.88 -24.03
C LYS A 84 8.77 4.40 -23.64
N TRP A 85 8.65 4.88 -22.41
CA TRP A 85 7.41 5.43 -21.84
C TRP A 85 6.91 6.67 -22.58
N ASP A 86 7.82 7.44 -23.18
CA ASP A 86 7.53 8.61 -24.02
C ASP A 86 6.69 8.25 -25.25
N GLU A 87 6.93 7.11 -25.90
CA GLU A 87 6.14 6.65 -27.05
C GLU A 87 4.66 6.40 -26.68
N ALA A 88 4.37 6.05 -25.42
CA ALA A 88 3.01 5.91 -24.90
C ALA A 88 2.48 7.19 -24.21
N GLY A 89 3.32 8.23 -24.12
CA GLY A 89 2.99 9.50 -23.49
C GLY A 89 2.78 9.38 -21.98
N VAL A 90 3.50 8.47 -21.31
CA VAL A 90 3.39 8.24 -19.86
C VAL A 90 3.92 9.44 -19.08
N ASP A 91 3.13 9.97 -18.18
CA ASP A 91 3.54 11.01 -17.24
C ASP A 91 4.21 10.41 -16.00
N VAL A 92 3.57 9.40 -15.39
CA VAL A 92 4.02 8.79 -14.14
C VAL A 92 4.04 7.27 -14.27
N VAL A 93 5.11 6.64 -13.80
CA VAL A 93 5.19 5.17 -13.68
C VAL A 93 4.85 4.73 -12.27
N ALA A 94 3.93 3.78 -12.12
CA ALA A 94 3.75 2.99 -10.92
C ALA A 94 4.70 1.78 -11.00
N GLU A 95 5.77 1.79 -10.21
CA GLU A 95 6.74 0.70 -10.14
C GLU A 95 6.24 -0.37 -9.17
N ALA A 96 5.68 -1.45 -9.70
CA ALA A 96 4.99 -2.51 -8.95
C ALA A 96 5.65 -3.89 -9.03
N THR A 97 6.90 -3.98 -9.52
CA THR A 97 7.65 -5.25 -9.57
C THR A 97 8.25 -5.64 -8.22
N GLY A 98 8.49 -4.66 -7.33
CA GLY A 98 9.25 -4.85 -6.09
C GLY A 98 10.76 -5.03 -6.29
N LEU A 99 11.26 -4.85 -7.50
CA LEU A 99 12.69 -5.00 -7.86
C LEU A 99 13.45 -3.68 -7.84
N PHE A 100 12.85 -2.60 -8.36
CA PHE A 100 13.49 -1.31 -8.57
C PHE A 100 13.08 -0.31 -7.49
N LEU A 101 13.51 -0.56 -6.24
CA LEU A 101 13.08 0.16 -5.04
C LEU A 101 14.13 1.15 -4.49
N THR A 102 15.06 1.58 -5.33
CA THR A 102 16.04 2.64 -5.03
C THR A 102 15.93 3.76 -6.06
N ASP A 103 16.35 4.98 -5.70
CA ASP A 103 16.36 6.12 -6.63
C ASP A 103 17.08 5.77 -7.93
N ASP A 104 18.30 5.23 -7.84
CA ASP A 104 19.11 4.87 -8.98
C ASP A 104 18.41 3.87 -9.92
N THR A 105 17.83 2.81 -9.39
CA THR A 105 17.14 1.80 -10.20
C THR A 105 15.83 2.30 -10.78
N ALA A 106 15.08 3.13 -10.04
CA ALA A 106 13.81 3.69 -10.48
C ALA A 106 14.00 4.80 -11.56
N ARG A 107 15.12 5.55 -11.50
CA ARG A 107 15.45 6.55 -12.55
C ARG A 107 15.61 6.00 -13.94
N LYS A 108 15.78 4.69 -14.08
CA LYS A 108 15.73 4.04 -15.40
C LYS A 108 14.38 4.28 -16.11
N HIS A 109 13.29 4.42 -15.37
CA HIS A 109 12.00 4.80 -15.94
C HIS A 109 11.99 6.25 -16.46
N ILE A 110 12.70 7.16 -15.78
CA ILE A 110 12.88 8.54 -16.24
C ILE A 110 13.72 8.54 -17.54
N GLN A 111 14.80 7.74 -17.59
CA GLN A 111 15.62 7.57 -18.80
C GLN A 111 14.79 7.02 -19.97
N ALA A 112 13.79 6.18 -19.69
CA ALA A 112 12.85 5.65 -20.67
C ALA A 112 11.70 6.61 -21.03
N GLY A 113 11.73 7.87 -20.56
CA GLY A 113 10.82 8.94 -20.97
C GLY A 113 9.65 9.22 -20.03
N ALA A 114 9.53 8.56 -18.87
CA ALA A 114 8.56 8.95 -17.84
C ALA A 114 9.01 10.25 -17.15
N LYS A 115 8.05 11.05 -16.67
CA LYS A 115 8.36 12.29 -15.94
C LYS A 115 8.60 12.03 -14.47
N LYS A 116 7.87 11.08 -13.88
CA LYS A 116 7.93 10.74 -12.45
C LYS A 116 7.74 9.23 -12.22
N VAL A 117 8.18 8.76 -11.05
CA VAL A 117 8.04 7.36 -10.63
C VAL A 117 7.50 7.30 -9.21
N VAL A 118 6.49 6.47 -9.00
CA VAL A 118 5.97 6.10 -7.67
C VAL A 118 6.29 4.64 -7.41
N LEU A 119 7.14 4.38 -6.41
CA LEU A 119 7.43 3.04 -5.93
C LEU A 119 6.23 2.51 -5.14
N THR A 120 5.71 1.34 -5.50
CA THR A 120 4.61 0.69 -4.76
C THR A 120 5.12 -0.21 -3.64
N GLY A 121 6.13 0.25 -2.94
CA GLY A 121 6.76 -0.41 -1.80
C GLY A 121 7.74 0.52 -1.10
N PRO A 122 8.17 0.19 0.11
CA PRO A 122 9.13 1.02 0.83
C PRO A 122 10.46 1.08 0.08
N SER A 123 11.01 2.29 -0.03
CA SER A 123 12.34 2.49 -0.62
C SER A 123 13.41 1.77 0.19
N LYS A 124 14.43 1.27 -0.50
CA LYS A 124 15.59 0.60 0.11
C LYS A 124 16.77 1.55 0.36
N ASP A 125 16.61 2.81 0.00
CA ASP A 125 17.56 3.90 0.18
C ASP A 125 16.86 5.13 0.79
N ASP A 126 17.38 6.32 0.56
CA ASP A 126 16.81 7.57 1.06
C ASP A 126 15.78 8.21 0.12
N THR A 127 15.29 7.47 -0.89
CA THR A 127 14.15 7.93 -1.71
C THR A 127 12.98 8.33 -0.81
N PRO A 128 12.44 9.56 -0.97
CA PRO A 128 11.39 10.06 -0.10
C PRO A 128 10.15 9.18 -0.11
N MET A 129 9.63 8.89 1.09
CA MET A 129 8.37 8.16 1.28
C MET A 129 7.27 9.12 1.69
N PHE A 130 6.12 9.01 1.03
CA PHE A 130 4.93 9.80 1.34
C PHE A 130 3.75 8.89 1.68
N VAL A 131 3.04 9.25 2.73
CA VAL A 131 1.76 8.66 3.12
C VAL A 131 0.70 9.75 3.05
N MET A 132 -0.34 9.50 2.25
CA MET A 132 -1.44 10.44 2.09
C MET A 132 -2.10 10.76 3.44
N GLY A 133 -2.39 12.03 3.68
CA GLY A 133 -2.92 12.53 4.95
C GLY A 133 -1.89 12.70 6.06
N VAL A 134 -0.67 12.17 5.90
CA VAL A 134 0.38 12.27 6.94
C VAL A 134 1.44 13.30 6.56
N ASN A 135 2.21 13.04 5.51
CA ASN A 135 3.31 13.90 5.11
C ASN A 135 3.34 14.26 3.61
N HIS A 136 2.28 13.95 2.86
CA HIS A 136 2.22 14.21 1.41
C HIS A 136 2.38 15.70 1.07
N ALA A 137 1.99 16.60 1.98
CA ALA A 137 2.18 18.04 1.80
C ALA A 137 3.65 18.49 1.78
N ALA A 138 4.57 17.65 2.26
CA ALA A 138 6.01 17.89 2.20
C ALA A 138 6.64 17.56 0.83
N TYR A 139 5.84 17.10 -0.15
CA TYR A 139 6.33 16.90 -1.50
C TYR A 139 6.82 18.22 -2.10
N ALA A 140 8.03 18.21 -2.64
CA ALA A 140 8.72 19.40 -3.14
C ALA A 140 9.26 19.22 -4.59
N GLY A 141 8.57 18.39 -5.40
CA GLY A 141 8.91 18.22 -6.81
C GLY A 141 9.84 17.04 -7.12
N GLN A 142 10.06 16.11 -6.21
CA GLN A 142 10.90 14.93 -6.44
C GLN A 142 10.36 14.08 -7.59
N ASP A 143 11.25 13.59 -8.48
CA ASP A 143 10.88 12.76 -9.62
C ASP A 143 10.59 11.31 -9.24
N VAL A 144 11.28 10.82 -8.22
CA VAL A 144 11.11 9.45 -7.69
C VAL A 144 10.67 9.54 -6.24
N VAL A 145 9.53 8.92 -5.94
CA VAL A 145 8.96 8.88 -4.57
C VAL A 145 8.42 7.49 -4.27
N SER A 146 8.29 7.17 -3.00
CA SER A 146 7.70 5.90 -2.55
C SER A 146 6.38 6.14 -1.83
N ASN A 147 5.38 5.28 -2.09
CA ASN A 147 4.13 5.24 -1.33
C ASN A 147 4.24 4.42 -0.03
N ALA A 148 5.46 4.13 0.44
CA ALA A 148 5.74 3.25 1.58
C ALA A 148 5.10 1.86 1.45
N SER A 149 4.81 1.16 2.56
CA SER A 149 4.11 -0.13 2.55
C SER A 149 2.62 0.02 2.89
N CYS A 150 1.82 -1.01 2.60
CA CYS A 150 0.42 -1.08 3.04
C CYS A 150 0.30 -0.96 4.57
N THR A 151 1.16 -1.63 5.33
CA THR A 151 1.20 -1.55 6.79
C THR A 151 1.57 -0.15 7.28
N THR A 152 2.53 0.53 6.63
CA THR A 152 2.87 1.93 6.96
C THR A 152 1.69 2.86 6.68
N ASN A 153 0.95 2.64 5.59
CA ASN A 153 -0.25 3.41 5.25
C ASN A 153 -1.39 3.20 6.26
N CYS A 154 -1.47 2.05 6.92
CA CYS A 154 -2.41 1.83 8.01
C CYS A 154 -1.92 2.47 9.32
N LEU A 155 -0.66 2.24 9.69
CA LEU A 155 -0.10 2.64 10.97
C LEU A 155 0.09 4.16 11.08
N ALA A 156 0.59 4.81 10.03
CA ALA A 156 0.99 6.22 10.11
C ALA A 156 -0.17 7.19 10.37
N PRO A 157 -1.35 7.07 9.73
CA PRO A 157 -2.49 7.91 10.07
C PRO A 157 -2.95 7.77 11.53
N LEU A 158 -3.02 6.53 12.04
CA LEU A 158 -3.36 6.24 13.43
C LEU A 158 -2.31 6.83 14.38
N ALA A 159 -1.03 6.56 14.14
CA ALA A 159 0.07 7.06 14.96
C ALA A 159 0.14 8.60 14.95
N LYS A 160 -0.17 9.24 13.82
CA LYS A 160 -0.25 10.69 13.71
C LYS A 160 -1.29 11.27 14.67
N VAL A 161 -2.52 10.78 14.65
CA VAL A 161 -3.57 11.27 15.54
C VAL A 161 -3.17 11.12 17.00
N ILE A 162 -2.64 9.95 17.38
CA ILE A 162 -2.23 9.68 18.76
C ILE A 162 -1.07 10.59 19.17
N ASN A 163 -0.05 10.74 18.31
CA ASN A 163 1.09 11.59 18.62
C ASN A 163 0.70 13.07 18.72
N ASP A 164 -0.09 13.58 17.79
CA ASP A 164 -0.50 14.99 17.76
C ASP A 164 -1.37 15.37 18.96
N LYS A 165 -2.22 14.46 19.45
CA LYS A 165 -3.14 14.74 20.55
C LYS A 165 -2.56 14.41 21.92
N PHE A 166 -1.89 13.28 22.06
CA PHE A 166 -1.49 12.72 23.35
C PHE A 166 0.02 12.57 23.51
N GLY A 167 0.79 12.66 22.42
CA GLY A 167 2.21 12.34 22.38
C GLY A 167 2.47 10.84 22.55
N ILE A 168 3.44 10.31 21.78
CA ILE A 168 3.92 8.93 21.91
C ILE A 168 5.30 8.94 22.53
N VAL A 169 5.48 8.31 23.67
CA VAL A 169 6.79 8.08 24.30
C VAL A 169 7.50 6.94 23.57
N GLU A 170 6.86 5.80 23.48
CA GLU A 170 7.35 4.57 22.86
C GLU A 170 6.21 3.65 22.47
N GLY A 171 6.45 2.73 21.54
CA GLY A 171 5.45 1.75 21.16
C GLY A 171 5.98 0.56 20.40
N LEU A 172 5.22 -0.52 20.49
CA LEU A 172 5.43 -1.75 19.72
C LEU A 172 4.23 -1.99 18.81
N MET A 173 4.52 -2.29 17.53
CA MET A 173 3.51 -2.63 16.56
C MET A 173 3.63 -4.10 16.18
N THR A 174 2.52 -4.82 16.19
CA THR A 174 2.40 -6.11 15.53
C THR A 174 1.39 -6.00 14.41
N THR A 175 1.76 -6.39 13.20
CA THR A 175 0.75 -6.61 12.17
C THR A 175 0.46 -8.11 12.04
N VAL A 176 -0.81 -8.49 12.16
CA VAL A 176 -1.29 -9.80 11.75
C VAL A 176 -1.70 -9.66 10.29
N HIS A 177 -0.87 -10.21 9.40
CA HIS A 177 -0.90 -9.88 7.99
C HIS A 177 -1.36 -11.06 7.14
N ALA A 178 -2.24 -10.80 6.19
CA ALA A 178 -2.67 -11.75 5.19
C ALA A 178 -1.49 -12.29 4.36
N THR A 179 -1.71 -13.41 3.69
CA THR A 179 -0.73 -14.02 2.78
C THR A 179 -0.43 -13.10 1.60
N THR A 180 0.82 -13.12 1.16
CA THR A 180 1.27 -12.35 -0.01
C THR A 180 1.96 -13.26 -1.02
N ALA A 181 2.06 -12.82 -2.27
CA ALA A 181 2.63 -13.60 -3.38
C ALA A 181 4.10 -14.03 -3.16
N THR A 182 4.80 -13.44 -2.20
CA THR A 182 6.19 -13.81 -1.89
C THR A 182 6.31 -15.03 -0.97
N GLN A 183 5.21 -15.45 -0.33
CA GLN A 183 5.19 -16.62 0.54
C GLN A 183 5.10 -17.92 -0.25
N LYS A 184 5.51 -19.03 0.38
CA LYS A 184 5.46 -20.34 -0.23
C LYS A 184 4.10 -21.01 0.01
N THR A 185 3.55 -21.65 -1.01
CA THR A 185 2.31 -22.42 -0.89
C THR A 185 2.51 -23.63 0.02
N VAL A 186 3.62 -24.34 -0.15
CA VAL A 186 4.08 -25.47 0.67
C VAL A 186 5.51 -25.22 1.14
N ASP A 187 5.99 -25.98 2.10
CA ASP A 187 7.37 -25.87 2.60
C ASP A 187 8.37 -25.93 1.44
N GLY A 188 9.23 -24.93 1.35
CA GLY A 188 10.21 -24.79 0.29
C GLY A 188 11.44 -23.99 0.74
N PRO A 189 12.55 -24.08 0.00
CA PRO A 189 13.80 -23.42 0.40
C PRO A 189 13.65 -21.90 0.42
N SER A 190 14.19 -21.30 1.47
CA SER A 190 14.31 -19.83 1.63
C SER A 190 15.62 -19.54 2.33
N ALA A 191 16.59 -19.01 1.59
CA ALA A 191 17.97 -18.83 2.07
C ALA A 191 18.11 -17.72 3.11
N LYS A 192 17.29 -16.64 3.01
CA LYS A 192 17.41 -15.46 3.88
C LYS A 192 16.43 -15.46 5.05
N ASP A 193 15.27 -16.05 4.87
CA ASP A 193 14.21 -16.14 5.87
C ASP A 193 13.64 -17.56 5.90
N TRP A 194 14.14 -18.38 6.80
CA TRP A 194 13.72 -19.77 6.90
C TRP A 194 12.25 -19.93 7.24
N ARG A 195 11.71 -19.04 8.06
CA ARG A 195 10.28 -19.03 8.41
C ARG A 195 9.42 -18.68 7.20
N GLY A 196 9.86 -17.74 6.35
CA GLY A 196 9.19 -17.41 5.10
C GLY A 196 9.22 -18.54 4.04
N GLY A 197 10.01 -19.60 4.25
CA GLY A 197 10.00 -20.84 3.45
C GLY A 197 8.90 -21.83 3.83
N ARG A 198 8.16 -21.59 4.93
CA ARG A 198 7.11 -22.49 5.39
C ARG A 198 5.79 -22.23 4.69
N GLY A 199 4.97 -23.28 4.55
CA GLY A 199 3.68 -23.22 3.86
C GLY A 199 2.72 -22.20 4.47
N ALA A 200 2.29 -21.24 3.68
CA ALA A 200 1.49 -20.11 4.12
C ALA A 200 0.06 -20.48 4.51
N SER A 201 -0.48 -21.57 3.93
CA SER A 201 -1.89 -21.95 4.09
C SER A 201 -2.23 -22.62 5.43
N GLN A 202 -1.22 -22.95 6.26
CA GLN A 202 -1.43 -23.74 7.47
C GLN A 202 -0.60 -23.29 8.68
N ASN A 203 0.12 -22.16 8.57
CA ASN A 203 1.02 -21.71 9.62
C ASN A 203 0.74 -20.25 10.02
N ILE A 204 0.99 -19.95 11.30
CA ILE A 204 1.23 -18.60 11.77
C ILE A 204 2.75 -18.37 11.69
N ILE A 205 3.20 -17.46 10.83
CA ILE A 205 4.61 -17.27 10.50
C ILE A 205 5.12 -15.92 11.03
N PRO A 206 5.94 -15.89 12.09
CA PRO A 206 6.61 -14.65 12.51
C PRO A 206 7.54 -14.16 11.41
N SER A 207 7.49 -12.87 11.11
CA SER A 207 8.28 -12.22 10.07
C SER A 207 8.73 -10.83 10.52
N SER A 208 9.89 -10.41 10.08
CA SER A 208 10.32 -9.03 10.28
C SER A 208 9.50 -8.07 9.40
N THR A 209 9.33 -6.83 9.88
CA THR A 209 8.75 -5.74 9.10
C THR A 209 9.49 -4.44 9.38
N GLY A 210 9.71 -3.65 8.33
CA GLY A 210 10.22 -2.28 8.44
C GLY A 210 9.12 -1.23 8.63
N ALA A 211 7.85 -1.62 8.63
CA ALA A 211 6.73 -0.67 8.58
C ALA A 211 6.70 0.31 9.77
N ALA A 212 6.95 -0.17 11.00
CA ALA A 212 6.98 0.71 12.18
C ALA A 212 8.17 1.69 12.15
N LYS A 213 9.34 1.25 11.67
CA LYS A 213 10.49 2.13 11.48
C LYS A 213 10.25 3.16 10.36
N ALA A 214 9.53 2.76 9.31
CA ALA A 214 9.17 3.65 8.21
C ALA A 214 8.25 4.80 8.68
N VAL A 215 7.45 4.60 9.73
CA VAL A 215 6.66 5.69 10.34
C VAL A 215 7.57 6.83 10.83
N GLY A 216 8.73 6.54 11.39
CA GLY A 216 9.71 7.56 11.77
C GLY A 216 10.34 8.33 10.60
N LYS A 217 10.24 7.81 9.35
CA LYS A 217 10.64 8.55 8.15
C LYS A 217 9.53 9.51 7.67
N VAL A 218 8.26 9.17 7.89
CA VAL A 218 7.12 10.00 7.46
C VAL A 218 6.58 10.90 8.58
N ILE A 219 6.86 10.57 9.85
CA ILE A 219 6.59 11.38 11.04
C ILE A 219 7.90 11.45 11.85
N PRO A 220 8.77 12.45 11.57
CA PRO A 220 10.10 12.51 12.17
C PRO A 220 10.15 12.49 13.70
N GLU A 221 9.10 13.02 14.37
CA GLU A 221 8.95 13.02 15.83
C GLU A 221 8.84 11.62 16.43
N LEU A 222 8.47 10.63 15.61
CA LEU A 222 8.36 9.22 16.01
C LEU A 222 9.60 8.40 15.66
N ASN A 223 10.65 9.03 15.12
CA ASN A 223 11.89 8.32 14.82
C ASN A 223 12.52 7.74 16.09
N GLY A 224 12.77 6.42 16.06
CA GLY A 224 13.32 5.68 17.19
C GLY A 224 12.31 5.33 18.30
N LYS A 225 11.07 5.85 18.25
CA LYS A 225 10.04 5.56 19.26
C LYS A 225 9.18 4.32 18.94
N LEU A 226 9.14 3.90 17.67
CA LEU A 226 8.32 2.77 17.22
C LEU A 226 9.18 1.68 16.57
N THR A 227 8.90 0.42 16.93
CA THR A 227 9.40 -0.76 16.21
C THR A 227 8.30 -1.82 16.17
N GLY A 228 8.52 -2.91 15.42
CA GLY A 228 7.47 -3.92 15.31
C GLY A 228 7.86 -5.15 14.52
N MET A 229 6.92 -6.07 14.46
CA MET A 229 7.02 -7.34 13.73
C MET A 229 5.70 -7.68 13.04
N ALA A 230 5.71 -8.74 12.25
CA ALA A 230 4.53 -9.29 11.60
C ALA A 230 4.30 -10.74 12.00
N PHE A 231 3.04 -11.14 12.09
CA PHE A 231 2.62 -12.53 11.95
C PHE A 231 1.90 -12.70 10.62
N ARG A 232 2.39 -13.58 9.75
CA ARG A 232 1.67 -13.99 8.55
C ARG A 232 0.69 -15.11 8.91
N VAL A 233 -0.57 -14.94 8.49
CA VAL A 233 -1.66 -15.87 8.78
C VAL A 233 -2.32 -16.35 7.48
N PRO A 234 -3.01 -17.51 7.47
CA PRO A 234 -3.62 -18.09 6.27
C PRO A 234 -4.95 -17.40 5.89
N THR A 235 -4.95 -16.09 5.77
CA THR A 235 -6.06 -15.31 5.21
C THR A 235 -5.66 -14.76 3.84
N PRO A 236 -6.56 -14.71 2.86
CA PRO A 236 -6.20 -14.29 1.51
C PRO A 236 -5.94 -12.79 1.39
N ASP A 237 -6.60 -11.98 2.21
CA ASP A 237 -6.53 -10.53 2.22
C ASP A 237 -7.00 -9.97 3.55
N VAL A 238 -6.88 -8.68 3.72
CA VAL A 238 -7.12 -7.88 4.92
C VAL A 238 -6.20 -8.25 6.09
N SER A 239 -5.48 -7.26 6.52
CA SER A 239 -4.53 -7.33 7.61
C SER A 239 -4.95 -6.39 8.74
N VAL A 240 -4.33 -6.56 9.91
CA VAL A 240 -4.61 -5.70 11.07
C VAL A 240 -3.31 -5.21 11.70
N VAL A 241 -3.29 -3.95 12.09
CA VAL A 241 -2.27 -3.34 12.94
C VAL A 241 -2.75 -3.40 14.39
N ASP A 242 -1.93 -3.97 15.25
CA ASP A 242 -1.99 -3.90 16.71
C ASP A 242 -0.86 -2.95 17.16
N LEU A 243 -1.24 -1.75 17.61
CA LEU A 243 -0.32 -0.73 18.09
C LEU A 243 -0.45 -0.58 19.61
N THR A 244 0.55 -1.01 20.35
CA THR A 244 0.64 -0.80 21.80
C THR A 244 1.59 0.37 22.07
N VAL A 245 1.09 1.43 22.71
CA VAL A 245 1.83 2.67 22.95
C VAL A 245 1.72 3.16 24.39
N ARG A 246 2.82 3.81 24.84
CA ARG A 246 2.85 4.66 26.03
C ARG A 246 2.65 6.10 25.60
N LEU A 247 1.65 6.74 26.20
CA LEU A 247 1.30 8.14 25.95
C LEU A 247 2.07 9.07 26.87
N GLU A 248 2.44 10.26 26.39
CA GLU A 248 3.00 11.35 27.20
C GLU A 248 1.92 11.98 28.09
N LYS A 249 0.75 12.23 27.51
CA LYS A 249 -0.41 12.81 28.20
C LYS A 249 -1.41 11.72 28.52
N SER A 250 -1.85 11.67 29.77
CA SER A 250 -2.94 10.76 30.19
C SER A 250 -4.22 11.05 29.42
N ALA A 251 -4.87 10.01 28.94
CA ALA A 251 -6.16 10.09 28.27
C ALA A 251 -6.98 8.83 28.54
N SER A 252 -8.29 9.00 28.74
CA SER A 252 -9.18 7.86 28.79
C SER A 252 -9.28 7.18 27.41
N TYR A 253 -9.59 5.89 27.36
CA TYR A 253 -9.80 5.21 26.09
C TYR A 253 -10.93 5.85 25.27
N ALA A 254 -11.95 6.38 25.94
CA ALA A 254 -13.05 7.11 25.31
C ALA A 254 -12.57 8.41 24.63
N ASP A 255 -11.66 9.16 25.27
CA ASP A 255 -11.08 10.37 24.66
C ASP A 255 -10.21 10.05 23.44
N ILE A 256 -9.48 8.93 23.51
CA ILE A 256 -8.69 8.43 22.38
C ILE A 256 -9.62 8.07 21.20
N CYS A 257 -10.68 7.30 21.45
CA CYS A 257 -11.67 6.96 20.43
C CYS A 257 -12.31 8.21 19.83
N ALA A 258 -12.69 9.19 20.66
CA ALA A 258 -13.28 10.44 20.18
C ALA A 258 -12.31 11.24 19.29
N ALA A 259 -11.02 11.31 19.65
CA ALA A 259 -10.01 11.98 18.85
C ALA A 259 -9.81 11.31 17.50
N ILE A 260 -9.75 9.97 17.45
CA ILE A 260 -9.61 9.22 16.22
C ILE A 260 -10.85 9.37 15.34
N LYS A 261 -12.06 9.31 15.91
CA LYS A 261 -13.32 9.51 15.20
C LYS A 261 -13.37 10.90 14.55
N ALA A 262 -13.02 11.93 15.32
CA ALA A 262 -12.97 13.30 14.79
C ALA A 262 -11.98 13.47 13.63
N ALA A 263 -10.82 12.82 13.69
CA ALA A 263 -9.85 12.84 12.59
C ALA A 263 -10.36 12.08 11.35
N ALA A 264 -11.01 10.93 11.55
CA ALA A 264 -11.59 10.11 10.48
C ALA A 264 -12.73 10.84 9.74
N GLU A 265 -13.55 11.59 10.47
CA GLU A 265 -14.64 12.38 9.89
C GLU A 265 -14.15 13.74 9.32
N GLY A 266 -12.97 14.19 9.74
CA GLY A 266 -12.36 15.47 9.41
C GLY A 266 -11.16 15.38 8.47
N GLU A 267 -9.99 15.70 9.00
CA GLU A 267 -8.74 15.89 8.22
C GLU A 267 -8.22 14.61 7.53
N LEU A 268 -8.54 13.43 8.07
CA LEU A 268 -8.13 12.13 7.52
C LEU A 268 -9.27 11.39 6.81
N LYS A 269 -10.35 12.10 6.46
CA LYS A 269 -11.47 11.50 5.73
C LYS A 269 -11.01 10.84 4.43
N GLY A 270 -11.42 9.57 4.21
CA GLY A 270 -11.03 8.76 3.06
C GLY A 270 -9.64 8.13 3.18
N ILE A 271 -8.98 8.29 4.33
CA ILE A 271 -7.68 7.67 4.68
C ILE A 271 -7.83 6.84 5.94
N LEU A 272 -8.29 7.49 7.01
CA LEU A 272 -8.67 6.86 8.27
C LEU A 272 -10.19 6.73 8.34
N ALA A 273 -10.67 5.56 8.72
CA ALA A 273 -12.08 5.31 9.04
C ALA A 273 -12.20 4.83 10.49
N TYR A 274 -13.43 4.72 10.96
CA TYR A 274 -13.75 4.41 12.35
C TYR A 274 -14.96 3.47 12.42
N THR A 275 -14.88 2.42 13.23
CA THR A 275 -16.00 1.52 13.47
C THR A 275 -16.21 1.24 14.97
N GLU A 276 -17.47 1.06 15.34
CA GLU A 276 -17.90 0.56 16.66
C GLU A 276 -18.61 -0.80 16.53
N ASP A 277 -18.61 -1.38 15.34
CA ASP A 277 -19.18 -2.71 15.09
C ASP A 277 -18.21 -3.82 15.51
N GLU A 278 -18.74 -5.00 15.82
CA GLU A 278 -17.95 -6.19 16.15
C GLU A 278 -17.58 -6.91 14.86
N VAL A 279 -16.53 -6.41 14.22
CA VAL A 279 -16.10 -6.80 12.86
C VAL A 279 -14.94 -7.78 12.88
N VAL A 280 -14.72 -8.44 11.73
CA VAL A 280 -13.58 -9.31 11.46
C VAL A 280 -12.94 -8.94 10.13
N SER A 281 -11.75 -9.47 9.84
CA SER A 281 -10.96 -9.10 8.66
C SER A 281 -11.75 -9.14 7.35
N ASN A 282 -12.61 -10.14 7.16
CA ASN A 282 -13.31 -10.34 5.89
C ASN A 282 -14.36 -9.25 5.58
N ASP A 283 -14.79 -8.49 6.59
CA ASP A 283 -15.72 -7.37 6.42
C ASP A 283 -15.09 -6.17 5.70
N PHE A 284 -13.75 -6.14 5.63
CA PHE A 284 -12.98 -5.06 5.03
C PHE A 284 -12.39 -5.40 3.65
N VAL A 285 -12.76 -6.53 3.05
CA VAL A 285 -12.35 -6.83 1.67
C VAL A 285 -12.95 -5.81 0.71
N GLY A 286 -12.10 -5.07 0.00
CA GLY A 286 -12.48 -3.97 -0.86
C GLY A 286 -12.52 -2.60 -0.19
N GLU A 287 -12.12 -2.47 1.09
CA GLU A 287 -12.06 -1.19 1.80
C GLU A 287 -10.98 -0.27 1.19
N VAL A 288 -11.38 0.94 0.86
CA VAL A 288 -10.50 1.94 0.21
C VAL A 288 -9.72 2.81 1.19
N CYS A 289 -10.21 2.92 2.44
CA CYS A 289 -9.43 3.55 3.51
C CYS A 289 -8.27 2.64 3.91
N THR A 290 -7.10 3.21 4.09
CA THR A 290 -5.90 2.43 4.44
C THR A 290 -5.77 2.13 5.93
N SER A 291 -6.66 2.66 6.77
CA SER A 291 -6.66 2.46 8.21
C SER A 291 -8.09 2.57 8.72
N VAL A 292 -8.68 1.48 9.19
CA VAL A 292 -10.02 1.48 9.82
C VAL A 292 -9.86 1.18 11.29
N PHE A 293 -9.94 2.19 12.12
CA PHE A 293 -9.81 2.04 13.57
C PHE A 293 -11.01 1.29 14.15
N ASP A 294 -10.73 0.24 14.92
CA ASP A 294 -11.74 -0.58 15.61
C ASP A 294 -11.79 -0.17 17.08
N ALA A 295 -12.80 0.60 17.43
CA ALA A 295 -12.95 1.14 18.78
C ALA A 295 -13.26 0.06 19.83
N LYS A 296 -13.83 -1.07 19.43
CA LYS A 296 -14.17 -2.16 20.37
C LYS A 296 -13.07 -3.20 20.54
N ALA A 297 -12.14 -3.29 19.60
CA ALA A 297 -11.04 -4.25 19.66
C ALA A 297 -9.84 -3.77 20.51
N GLY A 298 -9.69 -2.45 20.72
CA GLY A 298 -8.62 -1.90 21.53
C GLY A 298 -8.90 -1.98 23.03
N ILE A 299 -7.85 -1.81 23.84
CA ILE A 299 -7.91 -1.82 25.30
C ILE A 299 -6.93 -0.82 25.91
N ALA A 300 -7.26 -0.27 27.06
CA ALA A 300 -6.36 0.51 27.91
C ALA A 300 -6.00 -0.29 29.17
N LEU A 301 -4.71 -0.40 29.46
CA LEU A 301 -4.25 -0.91 30.76
C LEU A 301 -4.40 0.19 31.84
N ASN A 302 -4.14 1.42 31.45
CA ASN A 302 -4.32 2.64 32.24
C ASN A 302 -4.32 3.83 31.27
N ASP A 303 -4.48 5.04 31.78
CA ASP A 303 -4.61 6.26 30.98
C ASP A 303 -3.35 6.63 30.16
N ASN A 304 -2.23 5.96 30.38
CA ASN A 304 -0.98 6.21 29.64
C ASN A 304 -0.50 4.99 28.82
N PHE A 305 -1.17 3.82 28.90
CA PHE A 305 -0.71 2.63 28.20
C PHE A 305 -1.88 1.90 27.55
N VAL A 306 -1.90 1.94 26.21
CA VAL A 306 -3.06 1.52 25.41
C VAL A 306 -2.64 0.62 24.24
N LYS A 307 -3.55 -0.28 23.87
CA LYS A 307 -3.49 -1.07 22.64
C LYS A 307 -4.59 -0.59 21.70
N LEU A 308 -4.21 -0.27 20.48
CA LEU A 308 -5.09 0.24 19.42
C LEU A 308 -5.07 -0.71 18.23
N VAL A 309 -6.24 -0.96 17.67
CA VAL A 309 -6.41 -1.91 16.55
C VAL A 309 -6.93 -1.19 15.32
N SER A 310 -6.31 -1.41 14.17
CA SER A 310 -6.76 -0.84 12.90
C SER A 310 -6.64 -1.85 11.76
N TRP A 311 -7.73 -2.01 11.01
CA TRP A 311 -7.86 -2.91 9.86
C TRP A 311 -7.44 -2.22 8.57
N TYR A 312 -6.96 -2.99 7.59
CA TYR A 312 -6.67 -2.48 6.25
C TYR A 312 -6.73 -3.58 5.19
N ASP A 313 -7.39 -3.29 4.09
CA ASP A 313 -7.22 -4.08 2.88
C ASP A 313 -5.83 -3.76 2.31
N ASN A 314 -4.92 -4.74 2.41
CA ASN A 314 -3.52 -4.54 2.04
C ASN A 314 -3.29 -4.44 0.53
N GLU A 315 -4.32 -4.64 -0.29
CA GLU A 315 -4.30 -4.58 -1.75
C GLU A 315 -5.10 -3.38 -2.29
N ILE A 316 -6.41 -3.31 -2.05
CA ILE A 316 -7.30 -2.28 -2.61
C ILE A 316 -7.04 -0.91 -1.97
N GLY A 317 -7.05 -0.81 -0.65
CA GLY A 317 -6.81 0.45 0.05
C GLY A 317 -5.45 1.03 -0.31
N TYR A 318 -4.42 0.20 -0.30
CA TYR A 318 -3.07 0.59 -0.69
C TYR A 318 -2.98 1.05 -2.15
N SER A 319 -3.59 0.31 -3.09
CA SER A 319 -3.56 0.64 -4.52
C SER A 319 -4.26 1.96 -4.83
N ASN A 320 -5.34 2.27 -4.12
CA ASN A 320 -6.00 3.58 -4.22
C ASN A 320 -5.08 4.71 -3.76
N LYS A 321 -4.30 4.53 -2.69
CA LYS A 321 -3.36 5.56 -2.21
C LYS A 321 -2.14 5.73 -3.12
N VAL A 322 -1.72 4.70 -3.85
CA VAL A 322 -0.76 4.86 -4.95
C VAL A 322 -1.30 5.84 -5.99
N LEU A 323 -2.55 5.70 -6.40
CA LEU A 323 -3.19 6.61 -7.37
C LEU A 323 -3.39 8.02 -6.78
N ASP A 324 -3.75 8.13 -5.51
CA ASP A 324 -3.87 9.42 -4.84
C ASP A 324 -2.53 10.15 -4.76
N LEU A 325 -1.44 9.44 -4.49
CA LEU A 325 -0.09 10.00 -4.51
C LEU A 325 0.32 10.41 -5.93
N ILE A 326 0.04 9.59 -6.95
CA ILE A 326 0.25 9.93 -8.37
C ILE A 326 -0.48 11.23 -8.71
N ALA A 327 -1.76 11.35 -8.34
CA ALA A 327 -2.55 12.55 -8.59
C ALA A 327 -1.99 13.77 -7.83
N HIS A 328 -1.50 13.58 -6.60
CA HIS A 328 -0.93 14.64 -5.79
C HIS A 328 0.36 15.20 -6.39
N ILE A 329 1.30 14.34 -6.76
CA ILE A 329 2.61 14.76 -7.29
C ILE A 329 2.55 15.29 -8.73
N SER A 330 1.41 15.10 -9.41
CA SER A 330 1.20 15.56 -10.81
C SER A 330 0.56 16.95 -10.90
N LYS A 331 0.22 17.56 -9.78
CA LYS A 331 -0.27 18.93 -9.71
C LYS A 331 0.90 19.90 -9.82
#